data_26488f9ea6f96e9f7e8cd57dca239e9f
#
_entry.id   26488f9ea6f96e9f7e8cd57dca239e9f
#
_cell.length_a   1.000
_cell.length_b   1.000
_cell.length_c   1.000
_cell.angle_alpha   90.00
_cell.angle_beta   90.00
_cell.angle_gamma   90.00
#
_symmetry.space_group_name_H-M   'P 1'
#
loop_
_entity.id
_entity.type
_entity.pdbx_description
1 polymer ?
#
loop_
_entity_poly.entity_id
_entity_poly.type
_entity_poly.pdbx_seq_one_letter_code
_entity_poly.pdbx_strand_id
1 'polypeptide(L)'
;MKIDKITLCNLTSIEGEQTIDFTEEPLRSAGLFAITGDVGSGKSTILDAICLALYNRAPRFDNVERIPADDLKLVTDKAQQVQATNTASILRRGQKQGWVSVTFTTTKGHTYEATWSVRVKRSGTIASPERQLTQLAPEHQVVDKAQLQACIDEAVGLTYEQFTRTVILAQNSFANFLRAKQADKAALLEKLTGTEVYSAVSERIFRLAQQAEANVAALQSAMQ
;
A
#
# COMPACT_ATOMS: atom_id res chain seq x y z
N MET A 1 11.94 -3.71 -1.21
CA MET A 1 10.89 -4.74 -1.12
C MET A 1 10.72 -5.41 -2.49
N LYS A 2 10.50 -6.73 -2.51
CA LYS A 2 10.17 -7.52 -3.71
C LYS A 2 8.88 -8.29 -3.42
N ILE A 3 7.90 -8.23 -4.31
CA ILE A 3 6.70 -9.08 -4.21
C ILE A 3 7.05 -10.45 -4.77
N ASP A 4 6.82 -11.49 -3.99
CA ASP A 4 7.14 -12.87 -4.34
C ASP A 4 5.90 -13.62 -4.83
N LYS A 5 4.73 -13.38 -4.22
CA LYS A 5 3.49 -14.08 -4.58
C LYS A 5 2.27 -13.23 -4.27
N ILE A 6 1.26 -13.31 -5.11
CA ILE A 6 -0.06 -12.72 -4.90
C ILE A 6 -1.09 -13.82 -5.10
N THR A 7 -1.94 -14.04 -4.11
CA THR A 7 -3.12 -14.90 -4.24
C THR A 7 -4.35 -14.09 -3.88
N LEU A 8 -5.37 -14.10 -4.73
CA LEU A 8 -6.61 -13.34 -4.51
C LEU A 8 -7.83 -14.17 -4.90
N CYS A 9 -8.95 -13.92 -4.25
CA CYS A 9 -10.17 -14.68 -4.44
C CYS A 9 -11.39 -13.77 -4.38
N ASN A 10 -12.26 -13.89 -5.37
CA ASN A 10 -13.58 -13.23 -5.41
C ASN A 10 -13.53 -11.70 -5.21
N LEU A 11 -12.65 -11.04 -5.91
CA LEU A 11 -12.54 -9.58 -5.91
C LEU A 11 -12.95 -9.02 -7.26
N THR A 12 -13.94 -8.13 -7.30
CA THR A 12 -14.52 -7.51 -8.48
C THR A 12 -14.81 -8.48 -9.62
N SER A 13 -14.07 -8.42 -10.74
CA SER A 13 -14.24 -9.32 -11.90
C SER A 13 -13.55 -10.67 -11.74
N ILE A 14 -12.66 -10.81 -10.77
CA ILE A 14 -11.93 -12.07 -10.52
C ILE A 14 -12.83 -13.02 -9.74
N GLU A 15 -13.08 -14.20 -10.31
CA GLU A 15 -13.87 -15.27 -9.72
C GLU A 15 -12.98 -16.42 -9.28
N GLY A 16 -13.28 -16.97 -8.10
CA GLY A 16 -12.47 -18.02 -7.52
C GLY A 16 -11.09 -17.55 -7.10
N GLU A 17 -10.24 -18.50 -6.77
CA GLU A 17 -8.87 -18.26 -6.36
C GLU A 17 -7.95 -18.18 -7.57
N GLN A 18 -7.14 -17.13 -7.61
CA GLN A 18 -6.11 -16.91 -8.63
C GLN A 18 -4.79 -16.61 -7.94
N THR A 19 -3.71 -17.23 -8.42
CA THR A 19 -2.36 -17.05 -7.87
C THR A 19 -1.41 -16.58 -8.97
N ILE A 20 -0.60 -15.60 -8.64
CA ILE A 20 0.54 -15.13 -9.43
C ILE A 20 1.78 -15.33 -8.58
N ASP A 21 2.66 -16.25 -8.98
CA ASP A 21 3.89 -16.57 -8.27
C ASP A 21 5.10 -16.05 -9.06
N PHE A 22 5.75 -15.02 -8.54
CA PHE A 22 6.93 -14.40 -9.15
C PHE A 22 8.24 -15.14 -8.82
N THR A 23 8.17 -16.19 -8.00
CA THR A 23 9.32 -17.04 -7.67
C THR A 23 9.45 -18.23 -8.62
N GLU A 24 8.43 -18.48 -9.44
CA GLU A 24 8.37 -19.57 -10.43
C GLU A 24 8.65 -19.06 -11.85
N GLU A 25 9.14 -19.95 -12.70
CA GLU A 25 9.31 -19.66 -14.13
C GLU A 25 7.95 -19.61 -14.83
N PRO A 26 7.77 -18.73 -15.83
CA PRO A 26 8.77 -17.84 -16.44
C PRO A 26 8.94 -16.48 -15.72
N LEU A 27 8.13 -16.15 -14.71
CA LEU A 27 8.15 -14.84 -14.07
C LEU A 27 9.41 -14.57 -13.25
N ARG A 28 10.02 -15.62 -12.69
CA ARG A 28 11.23 -15.51 -11.89
C ARG A 28 12.42 -14.94 -12.67
N SER A 29 12.60 -15.38 -13.90
CA SER A 29 13.69 -14.93 -14.77
C SER A 29 13.33 -13.71 -15.63
N ALA A 30 12.05 -13.34 -15.69
CA ALA A 30 11.57 -12.19 -16.46
C ALA A 30 11.97 -10.88 -15.79
N GLY A 31 12.81 -10.07 -16.43
CA GLY A 31 13.11 -8.71 -15.97
C GLY A 31 11.95 -7.74 -16.19
N LEU A 32 11.07 -8.03 -17.16
CA LEU A 32 9.88 -7.27 -17.50
C LEU A 32 8.79 -8.23 -17.95
N PHE A 33 7.55 -7.99 -17.50
CA PHE A 33 6.38 -8.73 -17.92
C PHE A 33 5.18 -7.80 -18.11
N ALA A 34 4.19 -8.22 -18.88
CA ALA A 34 2.97 -7.47 -19.12
C ALA A 34 1.74 -8.26 -18.69
N ILE A 35 0.81 -7.56 -18.01
CA ILE A 35 -0.53 -8.08 -17.68
C ILE A 35 -1.49 -7.55 -18.75
N THR A 36 -1.93 -8.43 -19.65
CA THR A 36 -2.82 -8.09 -20.77
C THR A 36 -4.21 -8.72 -20.57
N GLY A 37 -5.20 -8.19 -21.27
CA GLY A 37 -6.59 -8.65 -21.23
C GLY A 37 -7.59 -7.56 -21.54
N ASP A 38 -8.84 -7.91 -21.73
CA ASP A 38 -9.93 -6.99 -22.05
C ASP A 38 -10.23 -6.00 -20.93
N VAL A 39 -10.99 -4.95 -21.24
CA VAL A 39 -11.50 -4.02 -20.23
C VAL A 39 -12.41 -4.79 -19.26
N GLY A 40 -12.20 -4.60 -17.96
CA GLY A 40 -12.95 -5.31 -16.93
C GLY A 40 -12.41 -6.69 -16.55
N SER A 41 -11.35 -7.21 -17.19
CA SER A 41 -10.78 -8.54 -16.88
C SER A 41 -10.08 -8.66 -15.51
N GLY A 42 -9.93 -7.55 -14.77
CA GLY A 42 -9.34 -7.60 -13.41
C GLY A 42 -7.90 -7.12 -13.31
N LYS A 43 -7.28 -6.61 -14.38
CA LYS A 43 -5.90 -6.10 -14.36
C LYS A 43 -5.64 -5.10 -13.21
N SER A 44 -6.47 -4.07 -13.10
CA SER A 44 -6.37 -3.09 -12.01
C SER A 44 -6.73 -3.69 -10.64
N THR A 45 -7.55 -4.74 -10.62
CA THR A 45 -7.90 -5.44 -9.38
C THR A 45 -6.70 -6.09 -8.72
N ILE A 46 -5.72 -6.57 -9.49
CA ILE A 46 -4.47 -7.11 -8.97
C ILE A 46 -3.69 -6.03 -8.21
N LEU A 47 -3.61 -4.82 -8.77
CA LEU A 47 -2.94 -3.68 -8.14
C LEU A 47 -3.69 -3.20 -6.88
N ASP A 48 -5.03 -3.12 -6.96
CA ASP A 48 -5.86 -2.81 -5.80
C ASP A 48 -5.69 -3.86 -4.69
N ALA A 49 -5.62 -5.14 -5.04
CA ALA A 49 -5.43 -6.24 -4.10
C ALA A 49 -4.11 -6.10 -3.31
N ILE A 50 -3.01 -5.74 -3.97
CA ILE A 50 -1.73 -5.46 -3.30
C ILE A 50 -1.90 -4.31 -2.30
N CYS A 51 -2.53 -3.21 -2.70
CA CYS A 51 -2.77 -2.06 -1.84
C CYS A 51 -3.68 -2.40 -0.65
N LEU A 52 -4.71 -3.23 -0.86
CA LEU A 52 -5.60 -3.68 0.22
C LEU A 52 -4.85 -4.52 1.26
N ALA A 53 -4.03 -5.49 0.83
CA ALA A 53 -3.25 -6.31 1.74
C ALA A 53 -2.28 -5.47 2.58
N LEU A 54 -1.57 -4.53 1.94
CA LEU A 54 -0.55 -3.72 2.61
C LEU A 54 -1.14 -2.54 3.41
N TYR A 55 -2.19 -1.86 2.92
CA TYR A 55 -2.62 -0.58 3.49
C TYR A 55 -4.11 -0.50 3.83
N ASN A 56 -4.91 -1.52 3.53
CA ASN A 56 -6.39 -1.46 3.61
C ASN A 56 -6.99 -0.28 2.83
N ARG A 57 -6.32 0.15 1.78
CA ARG A 57 -6.72 1.22 0.86
C ARG A 57 -6.45 0.75 -0.55
N ALA A 58 -7.13 1.31 -1.54
CA ALA A 58 -6.80 1.08 -2.94
C ALA A 58 -7.15 2.29 -3.79
N PRO A 59 -6.40 2.57 -4.88
CA PRO A 59 -6.58 3.77 -5.71
C PRO A 59 -7.99 3.97 -6.23
N ARG A 60 -8.72 2.88 -6.48
CA ARG A 60 -10.12 2.96 -6.95
C ARG A 60 -11.07 3.62 -5.96
N PHE A 61 -10.72 3.69 -4.67
CA PHE A 61 -11.57 4.26 -3.62
C PHE A 61 -11.18 5.70 -3.24
N ASP A 62 -10.02 6.18 -3.68
CA ASP A 62 -9.47 7.46 -3.22
C ASP A 62 -10.24 8.68 -3.72
N ASN A 63 -10.90 8.58 -4.89
CA ASN A 63 -11.62 9.70 -5.53
C ASN A 63 -13.09 9.38 -5.82
N VAL A 64 -13.71 8.52 -5.01
CA VAL A 64 -15.13 8.14 -5.17
C VAL A 64 -15.98 8.98 -4.25
N GLU A 65 -17.05 9.57 -4.80
CA GLU A 65 -18.04 10.28 -4.01
C GLU A 65 -18.88 9.31 -3.14
N ARG A 66 -19.29 9.79 -1.98
CA ARG A 66 -20.19 9.02 -1.11
C ARG A 66 -21.58 8.95 -1.71
N ILE A 67 -22.13 7.76 -1.75
CA ILE A 67 -23.53 7.55 -2.14
C ILE A 67 -24.43 8.08 -1.01
N PRO A 68 -25.46 8.88 -1.31
CA PRO A 68 -26.46 9.29 -0.32
C PRO A 68 -27.06 8.09 0.43
N ALA A 69 -27.29 8.22 1.72
CA ALA A 69 -27.74 7.11 2.56
C ALA A 69 -29.10 6.54 2.11
N ASP A 70 -29.97 7.39 1.55
CA ASP A 70 -31.29 6.97 1.08
C ASP A 70 -31.18 6.17 -0.23
N ASP A 71 -30.29 6.55 -1.15
CA ASP A 71 -30.02 5.81 -2.37
C ASP A 71 -29.39 4.45 -2.06
N LEU A 72 -28.55 4.39 -1.05
CA LEU A 72 -27.93 3.14 -0.59
C LEU A 72 -28.99 2.14 -0.06
N LYS A 73 -30.04 2.63 0.60
CA LYS A 73 -31.15 1.80 1.10
C LYS A 73 -32.03 1.23 -0.01
N LEU A 74 -32.04 1.84 -1.20
CA LEU A 74 -32.77 1.34 -2.38
C LEU A 74 -32.12 0.08 -2.98
N VAL A 75 -30.87 -0.21 -2.63
CA VAL A 75 -30.22 -1.44 -3.06
C VAL A 75 -30.84 -2.64 -2.33
N THR A 76 -31.43 -3.55 -3.07
CA THR A 76 -32.17 -4.71 -2.51
C THR A 76 -31.23 -5.72 -1.84
N ASP A 77 -30.01 -5.91 -2.34
CA ASP A 77 -29.01 -6.78 -1.77
C ASP A 77 -28.26 -6.06 -0.63
N LYS A 78 -28.47 -6.50 0.61
CA LYS A 78 -27.84 -5.96 1.80
C LYS A 78 -26.30 -6.01 1.76
N ALA A 79 -25.73 -6.98 1.06
CA ALA A 79 -24.29 -7.06 0.87
C ALA A 79 -23.74 -5.95 -0.03
N GLN A 80 -24.59 -5.35 -0.85
CA GLN A 80 -24.24 -4.22 -1.73
C GLN A 80 -24.60 -2.86 -1.11
N GLN A 81 -25.29 -2.83 0.04
CA GLN A 81 -25.54 -1.61 0.82
C GLN A 81 -24.28 -1.11 1.52
N VAL A 82 -23.19 -0.97 0.77
CA VAL A 82 -21.89 -0.54 1.28
C VAL A 82 -21.46 0.71 0.51
N GLN A 83 -20.97 1.70 1.24
CA GLN A 83 -20.43 2.91 0.61
C GLN A 83 -19.38 2.56 -0.43
N ALA A 84 -19.46 3.21 -1.59
CA ALA A 84 -18.49 3.01 -2.67
C ALA A 84 -17.04 3.35 -2.25
N THR A 85 -16.88 4.21 -1.23
CA THR A 85 -15.60 4.54 -0.60
C THR A 85 -15.07 3.46 0.35
N ASN A 86 -15.90 2.46 0.70
CA ASN A 86 -15.49 1.39 1.62
C ASN A 86 -14.76 0.28 0.83
N THR A 87 -13.58 -0.10 1.29
CA THR A 87 -12.78 -1.15 0.66
C THR A 87 -13.50 -2.50 0.58
N ALA A 88 -14.44 -2.76 1.48
CA ALA A 88 -15.28 -3.97 1.45
C ALA A 88 -16.17 -4.08 0.19
N SER A 89 -16.44 -2.96 -0.51
CA SER A 89 -17.21 -2.94 -1.75
C SER A 89 -16.49 -3.63 -2.94
N ILE A 90 -15.22 -3.97 -2.78
CA ILE A 90 -14.45 -4.73 -3.77
C ILE A 90 -14.89 -6.20 -3.86
N LEU A 91 -15.64 -6.70 -2.86
CA LEU A 91 -16.14 -8.07 -2.89
C LEU A 91 -16.99 -8.31 -4.16
N ARG A 92 -16.69 -9.40 -4.87
CA ARG A 92 -17.43 -9.80 -6.07
C ARG A 92 -18.89 -10.02 -5.72
N ARG A 93 -19.78 -9.48 -6.55
CA ARG A 93 -21.23 -9.61 -6.38
C ARG A 93 -21.65 -11.08 -6.35
N GLY A 94 -22.52 -11.43 -5.40
CA GLY A 94 -23.01 -12.80 -5.22
C GLY A 94 -22.07 -13.71 -4.42
N GLN A 95 -20.86 -13.28 -4.12
CA GLN A 95 -19.93 -14.06 -3.31
C GLN A 95 -20.08 -13.74 -1.81
N LYS A 96 -19.85 -14.77 -0.98
CA LYS A 96 -19.96 -14.67 0.48
C LYS A 96 -18.68 -14.19 1.15
N GLN A 97 -17.55 -14.35 0.46
CA GLN A 97 -16.23 -13.94 0.95
C GLN A 97 -15.28 -13.61 -0.21
N GLY A 98 -14.37 -12.71 0.06
CA GLY A 98 -13.26 -12.39 -0.83
C GLY A 98 -12.03 -12.10 0.00
N TRP A 99 -10.85 -12.37 -0.54
CA TRP A 99 -9.60 -12.16 0.19
C TRP A 99 -8.42 -11.99 -0.76
N VAL A 100 -7.35 -11.46 -0.23
CA VAL A 100 -6.04 -11.39 -0.89
C VAL A 100 -4.95 -11.71 0.12
N SER A 101 -3.92 -12.42 -0.34
CA SER A 101 -2.64 -12.63 0.35
C SER A 101 -1.51 -12.15 -0.55
N VAL A 102 -0.59 -11.38 0.01
CA VAL A 102 0.61 -10.88 -0.66
C VAL A 102 1.82 -11.31 0.14
N THR A 103 2.64 -12.16 -0.44
CA THR A 103 3.95 -12.53 0.11
C THR A 103 5.01 -11.61 -0.49
N PHE A 104 5.85 -11.05 0.34
CA PHE A 104 6.91 -10.14 -0.09
C PHE A 104 8.17 -10.28 0.77
N THR A 105 9.33 -10.02 0.17
CA THR A 105 10.63 -10.01 0.84
C THR A 105 11.16 -8.59 0.92
N THR A 106 11.60 -8.19 2.11
CA THR A 106 12.20 -6.88 2.38
C THR A 106 13.64 -6.80 1.87
N THR A 107 14.21 -5.60 1.81
CA THR A 107 15.63 -5.41 1.49
C THR A 107 16.58 -6.02 2.55
N LYS A 108 16.07 -6.23 3.78
CA LYS A 108 16.81 -6.91 4.87
C LYS A 108 16.74 -8.44 4.77
N GLY A 109 16.02 -9.00 3.78
CA GLY A 109 15.88 -10.46 3.61
C GLY A 109 14.75 -11.09 4.45
N HIS A 110 13.95 -10.31 5.16
CA HIS A 110 12.81 -10.84 5.90
C HIS A 110 11.63 -11.03 4.94
N THR A 111 10.95 -12.16 5.07
CA THR A 111 9.76 -12.48 4.25
C THR A 111 8.50 -12.36 5.10
N TYR A 112 7.51 -11.68 4.55
CA TYR A 112 6.21 -11.45 5.18
C TYR A 112 5.08 -11.91 4.27
N GLU A 113 3.97 -12.30 4.89
CA GLU A 113 2.68 -12.48 4.24
C GLU A 113 1.67 -11.50 4.84
N ALA A 114 1.15 -10.60 4.01
CA ALA A 114 0.08 -9.68 4.37
C ALA A 114 -1.24 -10.18 3.78
N THR A 115 -2.25 -10.36 4.62
CA THR A 115 -3.59 -10.79 4.19
C THR A 115 -4.63 -9.72 4.48
N TRP A 116 -5.61 -9.64 3.60
CA TRP A 116 -6.82 -8.84 3.73
C TRP A 116 -8.02 -9.70 3.33
N SER A 117 -9.08 -9.66 4.10
CA SER A 117 -10.27 -10.44 3.82
C SER A 117 -11.55 -9.70 4.19
N VAL A 118 -12.62 -10.03 3.50
CA VAL A 118 -13.97 -9.53 3.73
C VAL A 118 -14.98 -10.66 3.59
N ARG A 119 -16.05 -10.61 4.38
CA ARG A 119 -17.12 -11.61 4.34
C ARG A 119 -18.49 -10.99 4.52
N VAL A 120 -19.51 -11.68 3.99
CA VAL A 120 -20.90 -11.38 4.25
C VAL A 120 -21.35 -12.08 5.53
N LYS A 121 -21.93 -11.32 6.46
CA LYS A 121 -22.48 -11.84 7.72
C LYS A 121 -23.75 -12.64 7.46
N ARG A 122 -24.19 -13.44 8.42
CA ARG A 122 -25.48 -14.18 8.36
C ARG A 122 -26.68 -13.26 8.17
N SER A 123 -26.58 -12.00 8.62
CA SER A 123 -27.58 -10.93 8.40
C SER A 123 -27.69 -10.44 6.96
N GLY A 124 -26.80 -10.89 6.06
CA GLY A 124 -26.69 -10.42 4.68
C GLY A 124 -25.84 -9.13 4.51
N THR A 125 -25.36 -8.52 5.59
CA THR A 125 -24.50 -7.33 5.51
C THR A 125 -23.03 -7.70 5.40
N ILE A 126 -22.22 -6.84 4.77
CA ILE A 126 -20.77 -7.03 4.73
C ILE A 126 -20.14 -6.74 6.10
N ALA A 127 -19.21 -7.57 6.52
CA ALA A 127 -18.38 -7.34 7.70
C ALA A 127 -17.30 -6.28 7.38
N SER A 128 -16.78 -5.64 8.41
CA SER A 128 -15.55 -4.85 8.26
C SER A 128 -14.41 -5.77 7.81
N PRO A 129 -13.53 -5.29 6.90
CA PRO A 129 -12.38 -6.06 6.49
C PRO A 129 -11.48 -6.46 7.66
N GLU A 130 -10.92 -7.66 7.57
CA GLU A 130 -9.94 -8.18 8.52
C GLU A 130 -8.58 -8.20 7.85
N ARG A 131 -7.52 -7.90 8.62
CA ARG A 131 -6.14 -7.89 8.14
C ARG A 131 -5.24 -8.66 9.10
N GLN A 132 -4.22 -9.29 8.52
CA GLN A 132 -3.18 -9.96 9.28
C GLN A 132 -1.84 -9.79 8.56
N LEU A 133 -0.78 -9.67 9.33
CA LEU A 133 0.60 -9.73 8.86
C LEU A 133 1.29 -10.87 9.57
N THR A 134 1.93 -11.75 8.84
CA THR A 134 2.72 -12.85 9.36
C THR A 134 4.15 -12.73 8.82
N GLN A 135 5.14 -12.69 9.68
CA GLN A 135 6.51 -12.87 9.28
C GLN A 135 6.75 -14.37 9.03
N LEU A 136 7.22 -14.73 7.85
CA LEU A 136 7.48 -16.12 7.47
C LEU A 136 8.95 -16.50 7.71
N ALA A 137 9.86 -15.54 7.53
CA ALA A 137 11.31 -15.73 7.72
C ALA A 137 11.92 -14.42 8.26
N PRO A 138 12.97 -14.47 9.12
CA PRO A 138 13.68 -15.69 9.57
C PRO A 138 12.90 -16.54 10.58
N GLU A 139 11.94 -15.98 11.31
CA GLU A 139 11.11 -16.68 12.29
C GLU A 139 9.63 -16.49 11.94
N HIS A 140 8.84 -17.55 12.11
CA HIS A 140 7.42 -17.50 11.86
C HIS A 140 6.69 -16.84 13.03
N GLN A 141 6.19 -15.63 12.83
CA GLN A 141 5.49 -14.85 13.84
C GLN A 141 4.32 -14.07 13.27
N VAL A 142 3.17 -14.18 13.92
CA VAL A 142 2.01 -13.32 13.62
C VAL A 142 2.19 -11.98 14.33
N VAL A 143 2.12 -10.90 13.56
CA VAL A 143 2.27 -9.54 14.09
C VAL A 143 0.99 -9.11 14.80
N ASP A 144 1.11 -8.44 15.95
CA ASP A 144 -0.01 -7.89 16.67
C ASP A 144 -0.78 -6.88 15.82
N LYS A 145 -2.11 -6.92 15.89
CA LYS A 145 -2.99 -6.01 15.15
C LYS A 145 -2.72 -4.53 15.44
N ALA A 146 -2.33 -4.20 16.67
CA ALA A 146 -1.99 -2.83 17.05
C ALA A 146 -0.73 -2.30 16.34
N GLN A 147 0.22 -3.19 16.01
CA GLN A 147 1.49 -2.86 15.37
C GLN A 147 1.49 -3.13 13.87
N LEU A 148 0.43 -3.75 13.34
CA LEU A 148 0.37 -4.24 11.97
C LEU A 148 0.75 -3.17 10.94
N GLN A 149 0.16 -1.98 11.00
CA GLN A 149 0.45 -0.94 10.01
C GLN A 149 1.87 -0.40 10.15
N ALA A 150 2.36 -0.18 11.37
CA ALA A 150 3.73 0.28 11.61
C ALA A 150 4.77 -0.75 11.09
N CYS A 151 4.52 -2.03 11.32
CA CYS A 151 5.37 -3.10 10.80
C CYS A 151 5.35 -3.17 9.26
N ILE A 152 4.18 -2.96 8.63
CA ILE A 152 4.08 -2.91 7.17
C ILE A 152 4.84 -1.69 6.63
N ASP A 153 4.64 -0.51 7.20
CA ASP A 153 5.29 0.73 6.76
C ASP A 153 6.82 0.62 6.90
N GLU A 154 7.32 -0.02 7.97
CA GLU A 154 8.75 -0.31 8.12
C GLU A 154 9.25 -1.35 7.11
N ALA A 155 8.52 -2.46 6.94
CA ALA A 155 8.91 -3.56 6.06
C ALA A 155 8.90 -3.16 4.58
N VAL A 156 7.91 -2.37 4.15
CA VAL A 156 7.78 -1.84 2.79
C VAL A 156 8.71 -0.64 2.57
N GLY A 157 8.90 0.19 3.61
CA GLY A 157 9.68 1.42 3.57
C GLY A 157 8.97 2.60 2.87
N LEU A 158 7.69 2.47 2.53
CA LEU A 158 6.90 3.47 1.83
C LEU A 158 5.52 3.58 2.48
N THR A 159 5.02 4.79 2.60
CA THR A 159 3.61 5.03 2.94
C THR A 159 2.70 4.69 1.75
N TYR A 160 1.40 4.54 1.98
CA TYR A 160 0.42 4.30 0.92
C TYR A 160 0.52 5.32 -0.23
N GLU A 161 0.60 6.61 0.11
CA GLU A 161 0.69 7.71 -0.86
C GLU A 161 1.98 7.62 -1.69
N GLN A 162 3.09 7.25 -1.07
CA GLN A 162 4.36 7.05 -1.76
C GLN A 162 4.30 5.80 -2.64
N PHE A 163 3.80 4.69 -2.12
CA PHE A 163 3.69 3.42 -2.83
C PHE A 163 2.83 3.55 -4.09
N THR A 164 1.68 4.20 -4.01
CA THR A 164 0.78 4.39 -5.16
C THR A 164 1.31 5.36 -6.21
N ARG A 165 2.20 6.28 -5.82
CA ARG A 165 2.84 7.23 -6.75
C ARG A 165 4.09 6.68 -7.42
N THR A 166 4.76 5.68 -6.84
CA THR A 166 6.06 5.20 -7.29
C THR A 166 6.04 3.77 -7.79
N VAL A 167 5.37 2.87 -7.05
CA VAL A 167 5.35 1.43 -7.35
C VAL A 167 4.17 1.07 -8.23
N ILE A 168 2.97 1.53 -7.87
CA ILE A 168 1.74 1.14 -8.57
C ILE A 168 1.47 2.02 -9.80
N LEU A 169 1.88 3.28 -9.83
CA LEU A 169 1.59 4.25 -10.90
C LEU A 169 0.15 4.11 -11.43
N ALA A 170 -0.83 4.18 -10.51
CA ALA A 170 -2.23 4.04 -10.85
C ALA A 170 -2.62 5.01 -11.97
N GLN A 171 -3.60 4.63 -12.77
CA GLN A 171 -4.08 5.40 -13.92
C GLN A 171 -4.29 6.89 -13.52
N ASN A 172 -3.67 7.81 -14.24
CA ASN A 172 -3.57 9.27 -13.96
C ASN A 172 -2.63 9.68 -12.80
N SER A 173 -2.10 8.80 -11.97
CA SER A 173 -1.19 9.16 -10.87
C SER A 173 0.17 9.64 -11.37
N PHE A 174 0.64 9.12 -12.51
CA PHE A 174 1.88 9.56 -13.14
C PHE A 174 1.83 11.02 -13.59
N ALA A 175 0.71 11.46 -14.16
CA ALA A 175 0.54 12.87 -14.52
C ALA A 175 0.53 13.77 -13.28
N ASN A 176 -0.05 13.31 -12.17
CA ASN A 176 -0.04 14.03 -10.90
C ASN A 176 1.36 14.09 -10.29
N PHE A 177 2.14 13.00 -10.38
CA PHE A 177 3.56 13.01 -9.98
C PHE A 177 4.37 14.01 -10.79
N LEU A 178 4.20 14.05 -12.13
CA LEU A 178 4.91 15.03 -12.97
C LEU A 178 4.55 16.48 -12.66
N ARG A 179 3.34 16.74 -12.17
CA ARG A 179 2.85 18.06 -11.77
C ARG A 179 3.14 18.40 -10.30
N ALA A 180 3.58 17.44 -9.48
CA ALA A 180 3.88 17.66 -8.08
C ALA A 180 5.01 18.69 -7.89
N LYS A 181 5.04 19.36 -6.75
CA LYS A 181 6.09 20.33 -6.41
C LYS A 181 7.46 19.65 -6.37
N GLN A 182 8.50 20.42 -6.69
CA GLN A 182 9.88 19.89 -6.77
C GLN A 182 10.36 19.28 -5.45
N ALA A 183 9.96 19.87 -4.31
CA ALA A 183 10.28 19.35 -2.98
C ALA A 183 9.67 17.95 -2.74
N ASP A 184 8.40 17.74 -3.14
CA ASP A 184 7.72 16.44 -2.99
C ASP A 184 8.35 15.36 -3.89
N LYS A 185 8.80 15.76 -5.09
CA LYS A 185 9.54 14.87 -6.00
C LYS A 185 10.91 14.50 -5.43
N ALA A 186 11.65 15.48 -4.89
CA ALA A 186 12.96 15.24 -4.31
C ALA A 186 12.89 14.30 -3.10
N ALA A 187 11.98 14.55 -2.15
CA ALA A 187 11.78 13.68 -0.99
C ALA A 187 11.39 12.25 -1.37
N LEU A 188 10.61 12.10 -2.45
CA LEU A 188 10.23 10.79 -2.94
C LEU A 188 11.42 10.05 -3.58
N LEU A 189 12.22 10.75 -4.38
CA LEU A 189 13.42 10.19 -5.00
C LEU A 189 14.47 9.81 -3.94
N GLU A 190 14.68 10.63 -2.91
CA GLU A 190 15.55 10.32 -1.78
C GLU A 190 15.17 9.00 -1.11
N LYS A 191 13.87 8.78 -0.85
CA LYS A 191 13.37 7.53 -0.28
C LYS A 191 13.59 6.34 -1.19
N LEU A 192 13.33 6.48 -2.49
CA LEU A 192 13.50 5.40 -3.46
C LEU A 192 14.96 5.01 -3.67
N THR A 193 15.87 5.99 -3.63
CA THR A 193 17.30 5.78 -3.81
C THR A 193 18.03 5.43 -2.52
N GLY A 194 17.36 5.49 -1.36
CA GLY A 194 17.97 5.29 -0.05
C GLY A 194 18.98 6.38 0.32
N THR A 195 18.87 7.56 -0.30
CA THR A 195 19.80 8.70 -0.06
C THR A 195 19.39 9.60 1.10
N GLU A 196 18.34 9.26 1.84
CA GLU A 196 17.85 9.97 3.04
C GLU A 196 18.98 10.20 4.08
N VAL A 197 19.92 9.26 4.15
CA VAL A 197 21.06 9.35 5.06
C VAL A 197 21.90 10.61 4.78
N TYR A 198 22.09 10.97 3.51
CA TYR A 198 22.87 12.16 3.15
C TYR A 198 22.16 13.46 3.54
N SER A 199 20.84 13.51 3.38
CA SER A 199 20.04 14.67 3.83
C SER A 199 20.08 14.81 5.35
N ALA A 200 19.95 13.73 6.10
CA ALA A 200 20.05 13.72 7.56
C ALA A 200 21.45 14.17 8.04
N VAL A 201 22.51 13.70 7.38
CA VAL A 201 23.88 14.15 7.66
C VAL A 201 24.07 15.64 7.39
N SER A 202 23.57 16.12 6.24
CA SER A 202 23.65 17.53 5.86
C SER A 202 22.93 18.45 6.87
N GLU A 203 21.72 18.08 7.30
CA GLU A 203 21.00 18.80 8.34
C GLU A 203 21.73 18.80 9.69
N ARG A 204 22.37 17.70 10.04
CA ARG A 204 23.14 17.60 11.27
C ARG A 204 24.36 18.52 11.24
N ILE A 205 25.10 18.52 10.12
CA ILE A 205 26.25 19.38 9.91
C ILE A 205 25.84 20.86 9.96
N PHE A 206 24.72 21.20 9.28
CA PHE A 206 24.22 22.58 9.28
C PHE A 206 23.87 23.06 10.70
N ARG A 207 23.17 22.25 11.48
CA ARG A 207 22.84 22.59 12.88
C ARG A 207 24.09 22.74 13.75
N LEU A 208 25.10 21.91 13.58
CA LEU A 208 26.36 22.02 14.31
C LEU A 208 27.12 23.31 13.92
N ALA A 209 27.16 23.65 12.65
CA ALA A 209 27.76 24.91 12.17
C ALA A 209 27.05 26.12 12.76
N GLN A 210 25.72 26.18 12.69
CA GLN A 210 24.96 27.28 13.32
C GLN A 210 25.22 27.40 14.83
N GLN A 211 25.31 26.29 15.53
CA GLN A 211 25.58 26.31 16.97
C GLN A 211 27.01 26.83 17.28
N ALA A 212 27.99 26.44 16.47
CA ALA A 212 29.35 26.92 16.60
C ALA A 212 29.45 28.41 16.31
N GLU A 213 28.80 28.91 15.25
CA GLU A 213 28.73 30.35 14.91
C GLU A 213 28.05 31.16 16.02
N ALA A 214 26.92 30.65 16.57
CA ALA A 214 26.24 31.32 17.69
C ALA A 214 27.15 31.42 18.94
N ASN A 215 27.89 30.34 19.25
CA ASN A 215 28.82 30.32 20.37
C ASN A 215 29.96 31.33 20.17
N VAL A 216 30.53 31.43 18.95
CA VAL A 216 31.56 32.39 18.61
C VAL A 216 31.02 33.82 18.75
N ALA A 217 29.83 34.09 18.22
CA ALA A 217 29.20 35.39 18.34
C ALA A 217 28.94 35.79 19.80
N ALA A 218 28.49 34.85 20.63
CA ALA A 218 28.26 35.08 22.07
C ALA A 218 29.58 35.42 22.80
N LEU A 219 30.66 34.68 22.51
CA LEU A 219 31.99 34.97 23.08
C LEU A 219 32.54 36.33 22.65
N GLN A 220 32.39 36.67 21.37
CA GLN A 220 32.81 37.99 20.85
C GLN A 220 32.05 39.15 21.53
N SER A 221 30.73 38.98 21.76
CA SER A 221 29.91 39.96 22.48
C SER A 221 30.29 40.09 23.95
N ALA A 222 30.78 39.03 24.58
CA ALA A 222 31.21 39.04 25.98
C ALA A 222 32.63 39.64 26.18
N MET A 223 33.39 39.79 25.11
CA MET A 223 34.74 40.40 25.11
C MET A 223 34.75 41.90 24.81
N GLN A 224 33.61 42.47 24.42
CA GLN A 224 33.40 43.93 24.26
C GLN A 224 32.82 44.54 25.52
#